data_7810d0523c62cf04ae274ea1281c8fa1
#
_entry.id   7810d0523c62cf04ae274ea1281c8fa1
#
_cell.length_a   1.000
_cell.length_b   1.000
_cell.length_c   1.000
_cell.angle_alpha   90.00
_cell.angle_beta   90.00
_cell.angle_gamma   90.00
#
_symmetry.space_group_name_H-M   'P 1'
#
loop_
_entity.id
_entity.type
_entity.pdbx_description
1 polymer ?
#
loop_
_entity_poly.entity_id
_entity_poly.type
_entity_poly.pdbx_seq_one_letter_code
_entity_poly.pdbx_strand_id
1 'polypeptide(L)'
;MNLKPSADANKLRLLFFSFVFLLNACWLYSISHRFLLDPDTFTHIGIGREIWETGRFPHHDEYSHSFFGYPWIAKEWLSQIILYFAHYFGGWNLVVVLITFALSLAGSLLYLFLSLRINNSLAVILSYLALVLSMQTYLARPHILTFPLLLIWTEYLLRASEQARAPCFWLLPVIAVWANLHGTFTIGLAIAGLCFLSFFEHVRFTQIRELAKWVLFLWACVAVSLVHPYGYKAILASFIIIDSEWLTL
;
A
#
# COMPACT_ATOMS: atom_id res chain seq x y z
N MET A 1 6.26 29.41 11.85
CA MET A 1 5.60 29.47 13.17
C MET A 1 4.56 28.34 13.21
N ASN A 2 4.98 27.12 13.63
CA ASN A 2 4.09 25.96 13.70
C ASN A 2 3.29 26.05 15.02
N LEU A 3 2.17 26.71 15.00
CA LEU A 3 1.18 26.63 16.07
C LEU A 3 0.71 25.16 16.11
N LYS A 4 0.94 24.46 17.23
CA LYS A 4 0.31 23.16 17.48
C LYS A 4 -1.21 23.36 17.30
N PRO A 5 -1.89 22.54 16.50
CA PRO A 5 -3.33 22.67 16.33
C PRO A 5 -4.01 22.57 17.70
N SER A 6 -5.05 23.38 17.93
CA SER A 6 -5.82 23.33 19.16
C SER A 6 -6.43 21.94 19.35
N ALA A 7 -6.70 21.54 20.59
CA ALA A 7 -7.38 20.26 20.90
C ALA A 7 -8.70 20.13 20.13
N ASP A 8 -9.44 21.23 19.97
CA ASP A 8 -10.70 21.27 19.21
C ASP A 8 -10.49 21.04 17.71
N ALA A 9 -9.42 21.58 17.11
CA ALA A 9 -9.09 21.32 15.71
C ALA A 9 -8.75 19.85 15.45
N ASN A 10 -8.06 19.20 16.38
CA ASN A 10 -7.75 17.78 16.27
C ASN A 10 -9.02 16.91 16.43
N LYS A 11 -9.90 17.26 17.39
CA LYS A 11 -11.18 16.58 17.57
C LYS A 11 -12.05 16.70 16.32
N LEU A 12 -12.12 17.88 15.75
CA LEU A 12 -12.87 18.12 14.51
C LEU A 12 -12.33 17.29 13.34
N ARG A 13 -11.01 17.21 13.17
CA ARG A 13 -10.39 16.36 12.13
C ARG A 13 -10.72 14.88 12.32
N LEU A 14 -10.70 14.38 13.54
CA LEU A 14 -11.07 12.99 13.83
C LEU A 14 -12.55 12.71 13.52
N LEU A 15 -13.45 13.64 13.83
CA LEU A 15 -14.86 13.53 13.45
C LEU A 15 -15.04 13.49 11.93
N PHE A 16 -14.36 14.37 11.20
CA PHE A 16 -14.40 14.35 9.73
C PHE A 16 -13.75 13.07 9.16
N PHE A 17 -12.67 12.58 9.75
CA PHE A 17 -12.07 11.30 9.34
C PHE A 17 -13.06 10.15 9.45
N SER A 18 -13.76 10.05 10.60
CA SER A 18 -14.79 9.02 10.82
C SER A 18 -15.97 9.19 9.86
N PHE A 19 -16.40 10.42 9.62
CA PHE A 19 -17.45 10.72 8.65
C PHE A 19 -17.07 10.31 7.24
N VAL A 20 -15.88 10.69 6.79
CA VAL A 20 -15.34 10.32 5.45
C VAL A 20 -15.20 8.80 5.33
N PHE A 21 -14.74 8.13 6.40
CA PHE A 21 -14.64 6.67 6.40
C PHE A 21 -16.01 6.01 6.20
N LEU A 22 -17.01 6.42 6.94
CA LEU A 22 -18.36 5.87 6.84
C LEU A 22 -19.00 6.18 5.47
N LEU A 23 -18.82 7.40 4.97
CA LEU A 23 -19.31 7.80 3.65
C LEU A 23 -18.70 6.93 2.55
N ASN A 24 -17.37 6.76 2.58
CA ASN A 24 -16.65 5.91 1.64
C ASN A 24 -17.09 4.45 1.78
N ALA A 25 -17.22 3.93 3.01
CA ALA A 25 -17.63 2.56 3.25
C ALA A 25 -19.04 2.28 2.70
N CYS A 26 -20.00 3.16 2.93
CA CYS A 26 -21.35 3.03 2.40
C CYS A 26 -21.36 3.05 0.86
N TRP A 27 -20.65 4.01 0.26
CA TRP A 27 -20.56 4.11 -1.19
C TRP A 27 -19.87 2.90 -1.81
N LEU A 28 -18.69 2.51 -1.31
CA LEU A 28 -17.93 1.37 -1.81
C LEU A 28 -18.69 0.05 -1.65
N TYR A 29 -19.38 -0.13 -0.53
CA TYR A 29 -20.22 -1.30 -0.32
C TYR A 29 -21.37 -1.38 -1.32
N SER A 30 -21.95 -0.24 -1.70
CA SER A 30 -23.04 -0.20 -2.70
C SER A 30 -22.60 -0.64 -4.10
N ILE A 31 -21.31 -0.49 -4.45
CA ILE A 31 -20.71 -0.92 -5.72
C ILE A 31 -19.86 -2.20 -5.60
N SER A 32 -19.95 -2.88 -4.48
CA SER A 32 -19.07 -4.01 -4.12
C SER A 32 -19.16 -5.23 -5.03
N HIS A 33 -20.27 -5.37 -5.79
CA HIS A 33 -20.41 -6.38 -6.84
C HIS A 33 -19.27 -6.31 -7.87
N ARG A 34 -18.63 -5.15 -8.05
CA ARG A 34 -17.49 -4.95 -8.95
C ARG A 34 -16.21 -5.58 -8.43
N PHE A 35 -16.04 -5.70 -7.11
CA PHE A 35 -14.80 -6.21 -6.52
C PHE A 35 -14.52 -7.67 -6.87
N LEU A 36 -15.58 -8.45 -7.11
CA LEU A 36 -15.51 -9.89 -7.38
C LEU A 36 -15.61 -10.22 -8.88
N LEU A 37 -15.52 -9.24 -9.77
CA LEU A 37 -15.55 -9.49 -11.22
C LEU A 37 -14.24 -10.07 -11.76
N ASP A 38 -13.23 -10.19 -10.93
CA ASP A 38 -11.90 -10.63 -11.32
C ASP A 38 -11.67 -12.11 -10.97
N PRO A 39 -11.38 -12.97 -11.96
CA PRO A 39 -11.06 -14.37 -11.71
C PRO A 39 -9.77 -14.56 -10.91
N ASP A 40 -8.81 -13.64 -10.95
CA ASP A 40 -7.56 -13.74 -10.20
C ASP A 40 -7.79 -13.79 -8.69
N THR A 41 -8.92 -13.24 -8.19
CA THR A 41 -9.28 -13.33 -6.77
C THR A 41 -9.36 -14.78 -6.28
N PHE A 42 -9.89 -15.70 -7.10
CA PHE A 42 -9.94 -17.12 -6.77
C PHE A 42 -8.53 -17.73 -6.67
N THR A 43 -7.66 -17.38 -7.61
CA THR A 43 -6.26 -17.83 -7.62
C THR A 43 -5.54 -17.34 -6.37
N HIS A 44 -5.70 -16.06 -5.99
CA HIS A 44 -5.07 -15.53 -4.77
C HIS A 44 -5.57 -16.25 -3.50
N ILE A 45 -6.86 -16.55 -3.40
CA ILE A 45 -7.42 -17.31 -2.27
C ILE A 45 -6.88 -18.75 -2.28
N GLY A 46 -6.80 -19.40 -3.46
CA GLY A 46 -6.27 -20.74 -3.62
C GLY A 46 -4.81 -20.86 -3.17
N ILE A 47 -3.96 -19.95 -3.62
CA ILE A 47 -2.55 -19.87 -3.24
C ILE A 47 -2.41 -19.62 -1.72
N GLY A 48 -3.19 -18.68 -1.18
CA GLY A 48 -3.19 -18.39 0.27
C GLY A 48 -3.57 -19.61 1.10
N ARG A 49 -4.55 -20.40 0.63
CA ARG A 49 -4.95 -21.67 1.23
C ARG A 49 -3.80 -22.68 1.20
N GLU A 50 -3.18 -22.89 0.06
CA GLU A 50 -2.07 -23.83 -0.11
C GLU A 50 -0.91 -23.50 0.81
N ILE A 51 -0.47 -22.22 0.84
CA ILE A 51 0.61 -21.77 1.72
C ILE A 51 0.25 -22.04 3.18
N TRP A 52 -0.99 -21.77 3.59
CA TRP A 52 -1.42 -21.97 4.97
C TRP A 52 -1.51 -23.47 5.36
N GLU A 53 -2.10 -24.30 4.50
CA GLU A 53 -2.32 -25.73 4.80
C GLU A 53 -1.03 -26.53 4.70
N THR A 54 -0.12 -26.17 3.79
CA THR A 54 1.11 -26.94 3.56
C THR A 54 2.34 -26.39 4.28
N GLY A 55 2.30 -25.11 4.67
CA GLY A 55 3.47 -24.37 5.18
C GLY A 55 4.57 -24.16 4.14
N ARG A 56 4.28 -24.37 2.85
CA ARG A 56 5.24 -24.27 1.76
C ARG A 56 4.90 -23.12 0.83
N PHE A 57 5.93 -22.45 0.35
CA PHE A 57 5.79 -21.39 -0.64
C PHE A 57 6.00 -21.98 -2.04
N PRO A 58 5.06 -21.80 -2.99
CA PRO A 58 5.17 -22.34 -4.34
C PRO A 58 6.35 -21.76 -5.11
N HIS A 59 7.06 -22.58 -5.87
CA HIS A 59 8.19 -22.20 -6.74
C HIS A 59 7.90 -22.45 -8.22
N HIS A 60 6.75 -23.06 -8.54
CA HIS A 60 6.29 -23.34 -9.88
C HIS A 60 4.82 -22.96 -10.00
N ASP A 61 4.39 -22.67 -11.21
CA ASP A 61 2.98 -22.37 -11.50
C ASP A 61 2.18 -23.69 -11.56
N GLU A 62 1.28 -23.86 -10.59
CA GLU A 62 0.34 -25.00 -10.52
C GLU A 62 -1.11 -24.57 -10.84
N TYR A 63 -1.31 -23.31 -11.21
CA TYR A 63 -2.65 -22.71 -11.36
C TYR A 63 -3.02 -22.40 -12.79
N SER A 64 -2.05 -22.01 -13.64
CA SER A 64 -2.34 -21.68 -15.02
C SER A 64 -2.29 -22.91 -15.93
N HIS A 65 -3.12 -22.93 -16.97
CA HIS A 65 -3.10 -23.99 -17.98
C HIS A 65 -1.90 -23.87 -18.91
N SER A 66 -1.55 -22.62 -19.30
CA SER A 66 -0.51 -22.37 -20.32
C SER A 66 0.90 -22.43 -19.78
N PHE A 67 1.10 -22.13 -18.50
CA PHE A 67 2.42 -22.05 -17.85
C PHE A 67 2.59 -23.05 -16.71
N PHE A 68 1.76 -24.11 -16.69
CA PHE A 68 1.85 -25.16 -15.68
C PHE A 68 3.27 -25.73 -15.58
N GLY A 69 3.81 -25.76 -14.36
CA GLY A 69 5.16 -26.26 -14.07
C GLY A 69 6.31 -25.27 -14.35
N TYR A 70 6.05 -24.09 -14.93
CA TYR A 70 7.07 -23.07 -15.10
C TYR A 70 7.50 -22.45 -13.77
N PRO A 71 8.76 -21.98 -13.65
CA PRO A 71 9.22 -21.27 -12.47
C PRO A 71 8.35 -20.06 -12.15
N TRP A 72 7.79 -20.03 -10.95
CA TRP A 72 6.90 -18.96 -10.48
C TRP A 72 7.05 -18.78 -8.97
N ILE A 73 6.69 -17.59 -8.45
CA ILE A 73 6.72 -17.27 -7.03
C ILE A 73 5.47 -16.52 -6.59
N ALA A 74 4.93 -16.87 -5.42
CA ALA A 74 3.83 -16.17 -4.78
C ALA A 74 4.34 -14.87 -4.09
N LYS A 75 4.79 -13.87 -4.87
CA LYS A 75 5.36 -12.63 -4.32
C LYS A 75 4.40 -11.82 -3.45
N GLU A 76 3.11 -12.11 -3.52
CA GLU A 76 2.01 -11.44 -2.80
C GLU A 76 1.45 -12.33 -1.66
N TRP A 77 2.26 -13.26 -1.18
CA TRP A 77 1.88 -14.34 -0.27
C TRP A 77 1.08 -13.87 0.95
N LEU A 78 1.47 -12.75 1.55
CA LEU A 78 0.80 -12.23 2.75
C LEU A 78 -0.63 -11.77 2.43
N SER A 79 -0.83 -11.07 1.32
CA SER A 79 -2.17 -10.69 0.84
C SER A 79 -3.02 -11.91 0.50
N GLN A 80 -2.41 -12.93 -0.10
CA GLN A 80 -3.09 -14.17 -0.47
C GLN A 80 -3.59 -14.92 0.77
N ILE A 81 -2.78 -15.01 1.83
CA ILE A 81 -3.19 -15.56 3.13
C ILE A 81 -4.31 -14.71 3.76
N ILE A 82 -4.22 -13.38 3.72
CA ILE A 82 -5.26 -12.49 4.26
C ILE A 82 -6.58 -12.69 3.51
N LEU A 83 -6.55 -12.78 2.17
CA LEU A 83 -7.75 -13.04 1.35
C LEU A 83 -8.32 -14.43 1.62
N TYR A 84 -7.46 -15.44 1.77
CA TYR A 84 -7.89 -16.79 2.17
C TYR A 84 -8.62 -16.76 3.52
N PHE A 85 -8.06 -16.15 4.55
CA PHE A 85 -8.72 -16.08 5.85
C PHE A 85 -10.03 -15.28 5.80
N ALA A 86 -10.07 -14.18 5.06
CA ALA A 86 -11.32 -13.44 4.87
C ALA A 86 -12.40 -14.35 4.25
N HIS A 87 -12.04 -15.11 3.22
CA HIS A 87 -12.96 -16.04 2.59
C HIS A 87 -13.31 -17.23 3.52
N TYR A 88 -12.35 -17.78 4.25
CA TYR A 88 -12.55 -18.92 5.16
C TYR A 88 -13.53 -18.59 6.30
N PHE A 89 -13.39 -17.42 6.94
CA PHE A 89 -14.21 -17.04 8.09
C PHE A 89 -15.56 -16.41 7.74
N GLY A 90 -15.71 -15.77 6.60
CA GLY A 90 -16.94 -15.04 6.25
C GLY A 90 -17.33 -15.09 4.77
N GLY A 91 -16.72 -16.01 4.01
CA GLY A 91 -17.00 -16.15 2.57
C GLY A 91 -16.73 -14.88 1.79
N TRP A 92 -17.39 -14.73 0.67
CA TRP A 92 -17.26 -13.57 -0.21
C TRP A 92 -17.66 -12.26 0.46
N ASN A 93 -18.59 -12.32 1.42
CA ASN A 93 -19.01 -11.12 2.17
C ASN A 93 -17.85 -10.51 2.95
N LEU A 94 -17.03 -11.33 3.64
CA LEU A 94 -15.90 -10.81 4.40
C LEU A 94 -14.76 -10.35 3.47
N VAL A 95 -14.57 -10.97 2.31
CA VAL A 95 -13.66 -10.46 1.28
C VAL A 95 -14.09 -9.05 0.84
N VAL A 96 -15.37 -8.85 0.52
CA VAL A 96 -15.93 -7.54 0.16
C VAL A 96 -15.73 -6.52 1.28
N VAL A 97 -16.01 -6.91 2.54
CA VAL A 97 -15.81 -6.03 3.71
C VAL A 97 -14.34 -5.64 3.87
N LEU A 98 -13.41 -6.58 3.69
CA LEU A 98 -11.97 -6.33 3.74
C LEU A 98 -11.53 -5.29 2.70
N ILE A 99 -11.95 -5.45 1.45
CA ILE A 99 -11.64 -4.51 0.36
C ILE A 99 -12.28 -3.15 0.61
N THR A 100 -13.57 -3.12 1.01
CA THR A 100 -14.27 -1.90 1.40
C THR A 100 -13.54 -1.16 2.51
N PHE A 101 -13.11 -1.89 3.55
CA PHE A 101 -12.36 -1.32 4.67
C PHE A 101 -11.04 -0.71 4.22
N ALA A 102 -10.23 -1.43 3.44
CA ALA A 102 -8.93 -0.96 2.96
C ALA A 102 -9.05 0.32 2.12
N LEU A 103 -10.02 0.36 1.19
CA LEU A 103 -10.29 1.53 0.34
C LEU A 103 -10.84 2.71 1.15
N SER A 104 -11.77 2.46 2.09
CA SER A 104 -12.32 3.50 2.96
C SER A 104 -11.26 4.10 3.86
N LEU A 105 -10.36 3.26 4.39
CA LEU A 105 -9.23 3.71 5.19
C LEU A 105 -8.27 4.56 4.34
N ALA A 106 -7.96 4.14 3.11
CA ALA A 106 -7.14 4.91 2.19
C ALA A 106 -7.75 6.28 1.90
N GLY A 107 -9.04 6.35 1.53
CA GLY A 107 -9.73 7.63 1.29
C GLY A 107 -9.73 8.55 2.51
N SER A 108 -9.91 7.98 3.70
CA SER A 108 -9.91 8.76 4.96
C SER A 108 -8.51 9.24 5.35
N LEU A 109 -7.49 8.45 5.11
CA LEU A 109 -6.09 8.88 5.27
C LEU A 109 -5.75 10.00 4.29
N LEU A 110 -6.18 9.88 3.03
CA LEU A 110 -5.99 10.95 2.05
C LEU A 110 -6.68 12.24 2.50
N TYR A 111 -7.95 12.16 2.95
CA TYR A 111 -8.62 13.31 3.56
C TYR A 111 -7.78 13.90 4.70
N LEU A 112 -7.34 13.06 5.65
CA LEU A 112 -6.57 13.51 6.81
C LEU A 112 -5.31 14.29 6.39
N PHE A 113 -4.55 13.76 5.44
CA PHE A 113 -3.31 14.37 4.97
C PHE A 113 -3.54 15.65 4.16
N LEU A 114 -4.59 15.70 3.35
CA LEU A 114 -5.01 16.91 2.66
C LEU A 114 -5.49 18.00 3.64
N SER A 115 -6.25 17.63 4.68
CA SER A 115 -6.77 18.57 5.68
C SER A 115 -5.68 19.29 6.51
N LEU A 116 -4.44 18.81 6.42
CA LEU A 116 -3.29 19.46 7.03
C LEU A 116 -2.71 20.62 6.17
N ARG A 117 -3.10 20.68 4.90
CA ARG A 117 -2.58 21.61 3.90
C ARG A 117 -3.67 22.54 3.33
N ILE A 118 -4.91 22.06 3.28
CA ILE A 118 -6.07 22.77 2.72
C ILE A 118 -7.26 22.73 3.69
N ASN A 119 -8.33 23.45 3.39
CA ASN A 119 -9.54 23.42 4.22
C ASN A 119 -10.25 22.05 4.15
N ASN A 120 -10.99 21.71 5.22
CA ASN A 120 -11.62 20.42 5.37
C ASN A 120 -12.60 20.08 4.25
N SER A 121 -13.41 21.04 3.80
CA SER A 121 -14.41 20.79 2.74
C SER A 121 -13.74 20.39 1.43
N LEU A 122 -12.70 21.10 1.02
CA LEU A 122 -11.93 20.77 -0.19
C LEU A 122 -11.20 19.44 -0.03
N ALA A 123 -10.65 19.17 1.16
CA ALA A 123 -10.00 17.90 1.47
C ALA A 123 -10.96 16.69 1.33
N VAL A 124 -12.21 16.82 1.81
CA VAL A 124 -13.28 15.81 1.62
C VAL A 124 -13.57 15.61 0.14
N ILE A 125 -13.80 16.70 -0.60
CA ILE A 125 -14.13 16.62 -2.04
C ILE A 125 -13.01 15.93 -2.81
N LEU A 126 -11.75 16.34 -2.60
CA LEU A 126 -10.60 15.79 -3.34
C LEU A 126 -10.32 14.33 -2.98
N SER A 127 -10.47 13.96 -1.71
CA SER A 127 -10.29 12.55 -1.29
C SER A 127 -11.37 11.64 -1.87
N TYR A 128 -12.63 12.10 -1.90
CA TYR A 128 -13.71 11.36 -2.52
C TYR A 128 -13.55 11.26 -4.04
N LEU A 129 -13.19 12.37 -4.70
CA LEU A 129 -12.93 12.41 -6.13
C LEU A 129 -11.80 11.46 -6.53
N ALA A 130 -10.73 11.40 -5.75
CA ALA A 130 -9.63 10.46 -5.98
C ALA A 130 -10.12 9.00 -5.95
N LEU A 131 -10.98 8.64 -4.97
CA LEU A 131 -11.58 7.31 -4.93
C LEU A 131 -12.47 7.04 -6.13
N VAL A 132 -13.31 8.00 -6.53
CA VAL A 132 -14.21 7.83 -7.70
C VAL A 132 -13.41 7.64 -8.98
N LEU A 133 -12.37 8.44 -9.19
CA LEU A 133 -11.52 8.34 -10.39
C LEU A 133 -10.72 7.03 -10.45
N SER A 134 -10.38 6.46 -9.29
CA SER A 134 -9.63 5.20 -9.20
C SER A 134 -10.53 3.94 -9.26
N MET A 135 -11.86 4.09 -9.32
CA MET A 135 -12.79 2.97 -9.15
C MET A 135 -12.64 1.83 -10.18
N GLN A 136 -12.00 2.10 -11.31
CA GLN A 136 -11.71 1.07 -12.33
C GLN A 136 -10.72 0.01 -11.84
N THR A 137 -9.91 0.33 -10.83
CA THR A 137 -8.91 -0.58 -10.24
C THR A 137 -9.44 -1.35 -9.04
N TYR A 138 -10.73 -1.18 -8.65
CA TYR A 138 -11.29 -1.77 -7.44
C TYR A 138 -11.74 -3.21 -7.65
N LEU A 139 -10.78 -4.08 -7.68
CA LEU A 139 -10.92 -5.53 -7.72
C LEU A 139 -10.41 -6.12 -6.42
N ALA A 140 -10.89 -7.30 -6.02
CA ALA A 140 -10.41 -7.97 -4.80
C ALA A 140 -9.01 -8.58 -5.01
N ARG A 141 -8.04 -7.71 -5.23
CA ARG A 141 -6.63 -8.03 -5.50
C ARG A 141 -5.70 -7.55 -4.39
N PRO A 142 -4.53 -8.15 -4.25
CA PRO A 142 -3.51 -7.81 -3.27
C PRO A 142 -3.15 -6.32 -3.17
N HIS A 143 -3.07 -5.60 -4.31
CA HIS A 143 -2.66 -4.19 -4.35
C HIS A 143 -3.58 -3.26 -3.53
N ILE A 144 -4.87 -3.59 -3.39
CA ILE A 144 -5.82 -2.78 -2.62
C ILE A 144 -5.40 -2.66 -1.14
N LEU A 145 -4.85 -3.74 -0.58
CA LEU A 145 -4.39 -3.76 0.81
C LEU A 145 -3.20 -2.83 1.05
N THR A 146 -2.50 -2.43 -0.01
CA THR A 146 -1.33 -1.55 0.08
C THR A 146 -1.66 -0.06 0.01
N PHE A 147 -2.87 0.36 -0.39
CA PHE A 147 -3.23 1.77 -0.53
C PHE A 147 -3.10 2.56 0.78
N PRO A 148 -3.57 2.06 1.94
CA PRO A 148 -3.32 2.75 3.21
C PRO A 148 -1.83 2.92 3.52
N LEU A 149 -1.02 1.90 3.21
CA LEU A 149 0.43 1.93 3.45
C LEU A 149 1.12 2.96 2.54
N LEU A 150 0.74 3.02 1.26
CA LEU A 150 1.21 4.03 0.31
C LEU A 150 1.00 5.44 0.84
N LEU A 151 -0.20 5.74 1.35
CA LEU A 151 -0.54 7.06 1.85
C LEU A 151 0.25 7.41 3.13
N ILE A 152 0.32 6.50 4.10
CA ILE A 152 1.13 6.67 5.30
C ILE A 152 2.59 6.89 4.91
N TRP A 153 3.14 6.04 4.07
CA TRP A 153 4.51 6.11 3.59
C TRP A 153 4.84 7.47 2.96
N THR A 154 4.03 7.86 1.97
CA THR A 154 4.23 9.11 1.23
C THR A 154 4.15 10.34 2.13
N GLU A 155 3.14 10.41 3.00
CA GLU A 155 2.95 11.55 3.89
C GLU A 155 4.11 11.75 4.86
N TYR A 156 4.58 10.67 5.50
CA TYR A 156 5.66 10.79 6.47
C TYR A 156 7.02 11.07 5.82
N LEU A 157 7.28 10.55 4.61
CA LEU A 157 8.49 10.87 3.86
C LEU A 157 8.48 12.30 3.36
N LEU A 158 7.34 12.76 2.82
CA LEU A 158 7.19 14.14 2.34
C LEU A 158 7.41 15.13 3.48
N ARG A 159 6.81 14.89 4.65
CA ARG A 159 7.04 15.74 5.82
C ARG A 159 8.49 15.73 6.29
N ALA A 160 9.16 14.59 6.26
CA ALA A 160 10.56 14.50 6.64
C ALA A 160 11.42 15.36 5.71
N SER A 161 11.18 15.28 4.39
CA SER A 161 11.85 16.10 3.38
C SER A 161 11.58 17.60 3.59
N GLU A 162 10.30 18.01 3.67
CA GLU A 162 9.89 19.41 3.88
C GLU A 162 10.48 20.04 5.17
N GLN A 163 10.70 19.22 6.21
CA GLN A 163 11.27 19.66 7.49
C GLN A 163 12.79 19.58 7.54
N ALA A 164 13.46 19.25 6.43
CA ALA A 164 14.89 19.01 6.36
C ALA A 164 15.41 18.02 7.45
N ARG A 165 14.66 16.94 7.68
CA ARG A 165 14.96 15.88 8.65
C ARG A 165 14.96 14.52 7.97
N ALA A 166 15.67 13.57 8.55
CA ALA A 166 15.56 12.18 8.14
C ALA A 166 14.21 11.57 8.56
N PRO A 167 13.68 10.60 7.81
CA PRO A 167 12.49 9.85 8.18
C PRO A 167 12.66 9.10 9.48
N CYS A 168 11.56 8.89 10.18
CA CYS A 168 11.56 8.05 11.36
C CYS A 168 11.67 6.57 10.97
N PHE A 169 12.54 5.82 11.64
CA PHE A 169 12.80 4.41 11.34
C PHE A 169 11.61 3.47 11.62
N TRP A 170 10.57 3.93 12.34
CA TRP A 170 9.32 3.16 12.46
C TRP A 170 8.58 2.96 11.12
N LEU A 171 8.96 3.68 10.06
CA LEU A 171 8.47 3.42 8.71
C LEU A 171 9.03 2.13 8.09
N LEU A 172 10.13 1.58 8.60
CA LEU A 172 10.71 0.34 8.09
C LEU A 172 9.74 -0.86 8.16
N PRO A 173 9.00 -1.11 9.24
CA PRO A 173 7.94 -2.11 9.26
C PRO A 173 6.87 -1.89 8.18
N VAL A 174 6.55 -0.64 7.83
CA VAL A 174 5.54 -0.33 6.80
C VAL A 174 6.01 -0.86 5.44
N ILE A 175 7.24 -0.55 5.03
CA ILE A 175 7.78 -1.03 3.75
C ILE A 175 8.05 -2.53 3.76
N ALA A 176 8.44 -3.12 4.90
CA ALA A 176 8.60 -4.56 5.06
C ALA A 176 7.27 -5.31 4.86
N VAL A 177 6.19 -4.85 5.51
CA VAL A 177 4.84 -5.41 5.32
C VAL A 177 4.37 -5.21 3.87
N TRP A 178 4.58 -4.03 3.31
CA TRP A 178 4.20 -3.74 1.93
C TRP A 178 4.91 -4.66 0.92
N ALA A 179 6.20 -4.92 1.09
CA ALA A 179 6.96 -5.83 0.24
C ALA A 179 6.40 -7.27 0.23
N ASN A 180 5.79 -7.70 1.33
CA ASN A 180 5.14 -9.01 1.46
C ASN A 180 3.67 -9.02 1.01
N LEU A 181 3.03 -7.85 0.92
CA LEU A 181 1.65 -7.72 0.44
C LEU A 181 1.58 -7.62 -1.09
N HIS A 182 2.44 -6.83 -1.73
CA HIS A 182 2.36 -6.61 -3.19
C HIS A 182 3.63 -6.00 -3.76
N GLY A 183 3.96 -6.33 -5.01
CA GLY A 183 5.13 -5.82 -5.74
C GLY A 183 5.21 -4.30 -5.90
N THR A 184 4.12 -3.55 -5.70
CA THR A 184 4.12 -2.07 -5.72
C THR A 184 4.95 -1.42 -4.60
N PHE A 185 5.53 -2.18 -3.67
CA PHE A 185 6.50 -1.63 -2.72
C PHE A 185 7.70 -0.98 -3.42
N THR A 186 8.03 -1.39 -4.65
CA THR A 186 9.05 -0.76 -5.49
C THR A 186 8.73 0.70 -5.81
N ILE A 187 7.44 1.05 -5.96
CA ILE A 187 6.98 2.44 -6.03
C ILE A 187 7.25 3.15 -4.71
N GLY A 188 7.04 2.47 -3.58
CA GLY A 188 7.39 3.00 -2.25
C GLY A 188 8.87 3.35 -2.12
N LEU A 189 9.76 2.48 -2.62
CA LEU A 189 11.20 2.75 -2.67
C LEU A 189 11.54 3.94 -3.57
N ALA A 190 10.89 4.04 -4.75
CA ALA A 190 11.05 5.18 -5.65
C ALA A 190 10.59 6.50 -4.99
N ILE A 191 9.44 6.50 -4.30
CA ILE A 191 8.97 7.67 -3.53
C ILE A 191 9.98 8.08 -2.46
N ALA A 192 10.58 7.11 -1.75
CA ALA A 192 11.63 7.41 -0.77
C ALA A 192 12.85 8.08 -1.42
N GLY A 193 13.27 7.60 -2.59
CA GLY A 193 14.33 8.23 -3.39
C GLY A 193 13.99 9.66 -3.84
N LEU A 194 12.78 9.88 -4.32
CA LEU A 194 12.31 11.21 -4.73
C LEU A 194 12.23 12.19 -3.53
N CYS A 195 11.70 11.74 -2.39
CA CYS A 195 11.68 12.56 -1.18
C CYS A 195 13.09 12.84 -0.65
N PHE A 196 14.03 11.91 -0.81
CA PHE A 196 15.44 12.15 -0.50
C PHE A 196 16.06 13.21 -1.43
N LEU A 197 15.74 13.19 -2.73
CA LEU A 197 16.18 14.25 -3.65
C LEU A 197 15.57 15.61 -3.27
N SER A 198 14.28 15.66 -2.99
CA SER A 198 13.62 16.90 -2.53
C SER A 198 14.17 17.41 -1.19
N PHE A 199 14.69 16.54 -0.33
CA PHE A 199 15.35 16.94 0.93
C PHE A 199 16.51 17.90 0.69
N PHE A 200 17.25 17.77 -0.44
CA PHE A 200 18.35 18.69 -0.78
C PHE A 200 17.91 20.12 -1.04
N GLU A 201 16.66 20.37 -1.40
CA GLU A 201 16.12 21.71 -1.57
C GLU A 201 15.95 22.43 -0.22
N HIS A 202 15.84 21.69 0.87
CA HIS A 202 15.53 22.20 2.20
C HIS A 202 16.69 22.09 3.19
N VAL A 203 17.68 21.24 2.90
CA VAL A 203 18.80 20.93 3.81
C VAL A 203 19.87 22.03 3.75
N ARG A 204 20.45 22.35 4.91
CA ARG A 204 21.63 23.21 5.02
C ARG A 204 22.90 22.36 5.09
N PHE A 205 24.03 22.87 4.59
CA PHE A 205 25.32 22.17 4.60
C PHE A 205 25.79 21.70 6.01
N THR A 206 25.24 22.31 7.06
CA THR A 206 25.56 21.94 8.46
C THR A 206 24.79 20.69 8.93
N GLN A 207 23.84 20.19 8.17
CA GLN A 207 22.95 19.07 8.56
C GLN A 207 23.44 17.70 8.07
N ILE A 208 24.75 17.47 8.06
CA ILE A 208 25.39 16.23 7.60
C ILE A 208 24.84 14.98 8.31
N ARG A 209 24.43 15.12 9.58
CA ARG A 209 23.84 14.01 10.35
C ARG A 209 22.48 13.57 9.79
N GLU A 210 21.65 14.49 9.36
CA GLU A 210 20.35 14.16 8.76
C GLU A 210 20.54 13.52 7.38
N LEU A 211 21.51 13.98 6.60
CA LEU A 211 21.90 13.35 5.34
C LEU A 211 22.34 11.89 5.57
N ALA A 212 23.23 11.65 6.53
CA ALA A 212 23.70 10.30 6.86
C ALA A 212 22.54 9.38 7.29
N LYS A 213 21.60 9.89 8.10
CA LYS A 213 20.40 9.14 8.50
C LYS A 213 19.47 8.84 7.31
N TRP A 214 19.31 9.77 6.35
CA TRP A 214 18.55 9.53 5.13
C TRP A 214 19.16 8.39 4.30
N VAL A 215 20.47 8.44 4.08
CA VAL A 215 21.20 7.39 3.37
C VAL A 215 21.04 6.05 4.09
N LEU A 216 21.22 6.02 5.41
CA LEU A 216 21.02 4.81 6.21
C LEU A 216 19.57 4.30 6.11
N PHE A 217 18.59 5.20 6.14
CA PHE A 217 17.18 4.84 6.01
C PHE A 217 16.89 4.20 4.64
N LEU A 218 17.41 4.75 3.54
CA LEU A 218 17.23 4.17 2.19
C LEU A 218 17.83 2.77 2.09
N TRP A 219 19.05 2.57 2.61
CA TRP A 219 19.66 1.24 2.68
C TRP A 219 18.86 0.27 3.55
N ALA A 220 18.37 0.74 4.70
CA ALA A 220 17.51 -0.06 5.57
C ALA A 220 16.18 -0.43 4.87
N CYS A 221 15.58 0.46 4.08
CA CYS A 221 14.37 0.15 3.30
C CYS A 221 14.62 -1.01 2.32
N VAL A 222 15.73 -0.99 1.59
CA VAL A 222 16.11 -2.09 0.70
C VAL A 222 16.35 -3.37 1.50
N ALA A 223 17.09 -3.29 2.60
CA ALA A 223 17.42 -4.44 3.44
C ALA A 223 16.16 -5.12 4.02
N VAL A 224 15.21 -4.34 4.56
CA VAL A 224 13.97 -4.91 5.11
C VAL A 224 13.02 -5.43 4.04
N SER A 225 13.07 -4.90 2.82
CA SER A 225 12.32 -5.44 1.69
C SER A 225 12.80 -6.81 1.23
N LEU A 226 14.02 -7.22 1.62
CA LEU A 226 14.55 -8.58 1.42
C LEU A 226 14.02 -9.59 2.46
N VAL A 227 13.37 -9.12 3.53
CA VAL A 227 12.67 -9.98 4.50
C VAL A 227 11.38 -10.50 3.87
N HIS A 228 11.57 -11.45 2.97
CA HIS A 228 10.53 -12.06 2.15
C HIS A 228 10.87 -13.55 1.93
N PRO A 229 9.90 -14.49 1.90
CA PRO A 229 10.18 -15.92 1.71
C PRO A 229 11.06 -16.22 0.49
N TYR A 230 10.97 -15.41 -0.56
CA TYR A 230 11.76 -15.54 -1.78
C TYR A 230 12.98 -14.59 -1.86
N GLY A 231 13.24 -13.80 -0.79
CA GLY A 231 14.36 -12.87 -0.73
C GLY A 231 14.41 -11.90 -1.91
N TYR A 232 15.59 -11.75 -2.51
CA TYR A 232 15.80 -10.84 -3.65
C TYR A 232 14.99 -11.18 -4.91
N LYS A 233 14.55 -12.44 -5.07
CA LYS A 233 13.72 -12.87 -6.21
C LYS A 233 12.39 -12.14 -6.24
N ALA A 234 11.81 -11.78 -5.08
CA ALA A 234 10.57 -11.01 -5.02
C ALA A 234 10.75 -9.59 -5.59
N ILE A 235 11.92 -8.98 -5.35
CA ILE A 235 12.27 -7.68 -5.95
C ILE A 235 12.40 -7.80 -7.47
N LEU A 236 13.18 -8.77 -7.94
CA LEU A 236 13.39 -9.00 -9.38
C LEU A 236 12.07 -9.28 -10.10
N ALA A 237 11.21 -10.14 -9.53
CA ALA A 237 9.92 -10.47 -10.14
C ALA A 237 8.99 -9.25 -10.27
N SER A 238 9.16 -8.22 -9.44
CA SER A 238 8.38 -6.99 -9.54
C SER A 238 8.80 -6.11 -10.73
N PHE A 239 10.04 -6.25 -11.21
CA PHE A 239 10.55 -5.55 -12.39
C PHE A 239 10.35 -6.34 -13.69
N ILE A 240 10.45 -7.68 -13.67
CA ILE A 240 10.28 -8.54 -14.85
C ILE A 240 8.91 -8.38 -15.51
N ILE A 241 7.85 -8.11 -14.71
CA ILE A 241 6.51 -7.85 -15.27
C ILE A 241 6.49 -6.61 -16.17
N ILE A 242 7.36 -5.63 -15.91
CA ILE A 242 7.47 -4.40 -16.72
C ILE A 242 8.17 -4.70 -18.05
N ASP A 243 9.03 -5.71 -18.10
CA ASP A 243 9.87 -6.07 -19.25
C ASP A 243 9.33 -7.29 -20.03
N SER A 244 8.11 -7.74 -19.72
CA SER A 244 7.53 -8.89 -20.42
C SER A 244 7.07 -8.47 -21.83
N GLU A 245 7.59 -9.13 -22.86
CA GLU A 245 7.19 -8.97 -24.28
C GLU A 245 5.68 -9.14 -24.53
N TRP A 246 4.95 -9.67 -23.56
CA TRP A 246 3.49 -9.85 -23.55
C TRP A 246 2.69 -8.54 -23.50
N LEU A 247 3.31 -7.41 -23.15
CA LEU A 247 2.67 -6.09 -23.17
C LEU A 247 2.68 -5.47 -24.58
N THR A 248 3.31 -6.12 -25.55
CA THR A 248 3.45 -5.65 -26.95
C THR A 248 2.54 -6.38 -27.94
N LEU A 249 1.71 -7.30 -27.49
CA LEU A 249 0.67 -7.98 -28.24
C LEU A 249 -0.72 -7.49 -27.84
#